data_6ae9be416b093ca87025906e4dd3e69f
#
_entry.id   6ae9be416b093ca87025906e4dd3e69f
#
_cell.length_a   1.000
_cell.length_b   1.000
_cell.length_c   1.000
_cell.angle_alpha   90.00
_cell.angle_beta   90.00
_cell.angle_gamma   90.00
#
_symmetry.space_group_name_H-M   'P 1'
#
loop_
_entity.id
_entity.type
_entity.pdbx_description
1 polymer ?
#
loop_
_entity_poly.entity_id
_entity_poly.type
_entity_poly.pdbx_seq_one_letter_code
_entity_poly.pdbx_strand_id
1 'polypeptide(L)'
;ARIYKNINNYELALYGYWGYWKKPAGMNSDDEATFPGLNVYGASVRGQVGPGIGNMEVAWYDSTESRGGTNAQVDHSEIRYLVGYAQELWTDSNCEVQYYIEQMLDYGKYLKVHNPKYPKDEFRHVITMQFTQQLMNQNLTLSFDGYYSPSDEDAYLRPGVQYKVSDRMTVGCGANIFIGVHEQTFFGQFTNNS
;
A
#
# COMPACT_ATOMS: atom_id res chain seq x y z
N ALA A 1 -3.56 -3.57 18.87
CA ALA A 1 -4.64 -2.85 19.53
C ALA A 1 -5.10 -1.66 18.69
N ARG A 2 -6.37 -1.29 18.77
CA ARG A 2 -6.94 -0.09 18.15
C ARG A 2 -7.86 0.59 19.16
N ILE A 3 -7.72 1.89 19.30
CA ILE A 3 -8.64 2.75 20.09
C ILE A 3 -9.14 3.82 19.11
N TYR A 4 -10.44 4.05 19.09
CA TYR A 4 -11.02 5.06 18.20
C TYR A 4 -12.15 5.83 18.88
N LYS A 5 -12.42 7.03 18.35
CA LYS A 5 -13.53 7.88 18.77
C LYS A 5 -14.07 8.66 17.58
N ASN A 6 -15.40 8.73 17.51
CA ASN A 6 -16.08 9.62 16.57
C ASN A 6 -16.31 10.99 17.23
N ILE A 7 -15.85 12.04 16.57
CA ILE A 7 -16.02 13.43 16.98
C ILE A 7 -16.63 14.17 15.78
N ASN A 8 -17.85 14.65 15.93
CA ASN A 8 -18.66 15.18 14.84
C ASN A 8 -18.75 14.14 13.71
N ASN A 9 -18.31 14.45 12.50
CA ASN A 9 -18.34 13.55 11.34
C ASN A 9 -16.96 12.91 11.05
N TYR A 10 -16.04 12.93 12.02
CA TYR A 10 -14.70 12.39 11.88
C TYR A 10 -14.45 11.24 12.85
N GLU A 11 -13.90 10.15 12.35
CA GLU A 11 -13.31 9.08 13.15
C GLU A 11 -11.82 9.37 13.36
N LEU A 12 -11.42 9.43 14.62
CA LEU A 12 -10.01 9.47 15.02
C LEU A 12 -9.63 8.12 15.59
N ALA A 13 -8.51 7.56 15.19
CA ALA A 13 -8.04 6.28 15.71
C ALA A 13 -6.54 6.31 16.02
N LEU A 14 -6.17 5.53 17.06
CA LEU A 14 -4.79 5.21 17.42
C LEU A 14 -4.58 3.70 17.31
N TYR A 15 -3.41 3.31 16.85
CA TYR A 15 -3.05 1.92 16.61
C TYR A 15 -1.76 1.55 17.33
N GLY A 16 -1.71 0.33 17.83
CA GLY A 16 -0.49 -0.29 18.33
C GLY A 16 -0.45 -1.76 17.89
N TYR A 17 0.69 -2.18 17.35
CA TYR A 17 0.97 -3.56 16.99
C TYR A 17 2.35 -3.93 17.52
N TRP A 18 2.46 -5.12 18.08
CA TRP A 18 3.70 -5.72 18.56
C TRP A 18 3.77 -7.14 18.03
N GLY A 19 4.79 -7.44 17.27
CA GLY A 19 4.92 -8.76 16.63
C GLY A 19 6.07 -8.78 15.64
N TYR A 20 5.79 -9.27 14.43
CA TYR A 20 6.79 -9.47 13.38
C TYR A 20 6.35 -8.80 12.09
N TRP A 21 7.29 -8.50 11.21
CA TRP A 21 6.99 -8.09 9.85
C TRP A 21 6.08 -9.12 9.17
N LYS A 22 5.09 -8.66 8.39
CA LYS A 22 4.14 -9.54 7.68
C LYS A 22 4.66 -10.02 6.32
N LYS A 23 5.73 -9.40 5.85
CA LYS A 23 6.50 -9.79 4.67
C LYS A 23 7.91 -10.21 5.15
N PRO A 24 8.65 -11.01 4.38
CA PRO A 24 10.08 -11.20 4.64
C PRO A 24 10.78 -9.83 4.61
N ALA A 25 11.36 -9.45 5.73
CA ALA A 25 12.02 -8.16 5.91
C ALA A 25 13.43 -8.34 6.49
N GLY A 26 13.91 -9.55 6.51
CA GLY A 26 15.26 -9.91 6.92
C GLY A 26 15.76 -11.17 6.22
N MET A 27 17.04 -11.44 6.41
CA MET A 27 17.76 -12.62 5.91
C MET A 27 18.66 -13.16 7.01
N ASN A 28 18.79 -14.47 7.13
CA ASN A 28 19.73 -15.09 8.07
C ASN A 28 21.08 -15.33 7.40
N SER A 29 22.03 -15.92 8.14
CA SER A 29 23.36 -16.26 7.64
C SER A 29 23.37 -17.33 6.54
N ASP A 30 22.28 -18.07 6.39
CA ASP A 30 22.12 -19.15 5.41
C ASP A 30 21.31 -18.70 4.18
N ASP A 31 21.16 -17.36 4.00
CA ASP A 31 20.40 -16.69 2.95
C ASP A 31 18.90 -17.05 2.94
N GLU A 32 18.35 -17.46 4.09
CA GLU A 32 16.92 -17.69 4.22
C GLU A 32 16.18 -16.43 4.66
N ALA A 33 15.02 -16.20 4.07
CA ALA A 33 14.16 -15.07 4.40
C ALA A 33 13.58 -15.19 5.81
N THR A 34 13.71 -14.13 6.61
CA THR A 34 13.21 -14.07 7.99
C THR A 34 12.15 -12.99 8.19
N PHE A 35 11.41 -13.08 9.29
CA PHE A 35 10.39 -12.13 9.72
C PHE A 35 10.85 -11.47 11.03
N PRO A 36 11.65 -10.40 10.96
CA PRO A 36 12.17 -9.72 12.14
C PRO A 36 11.07 -9.11 12.99
N GLY A 37 11.40 -8.80 14.25
CA GLY A 37 10.48 -8.18 15.19
C GLY A 37 10.09 -6.76 14.75
N LEU A 38 8.80 -6.42 14.92
CA LEU A 38 8.23 -5.14 14.53
C LEU A 38 7.27 -4.60 15.59
N ASN A 39 7.46 -3.34 15.96
CA ASN A 39 6.44 -2.56 16.65
C ASN A 39 5.90 -1.49 15.71
N VAL A 40 4.57 -1.27 15.70
CA VAL A 40 3.96 -0.21 14.91
C VAL A 40 3.08 0.65 15.82
N TYR A 41 3.26 1.96 15.67
CA TYR A 41 2.43 2.96 16.33
C TYR A 41 1.87 3.89 15.25
N GLY A 42 0.57 4.06 15.22
CA GLY A 42 -0.06 4.86 14.19
C GLY A 42 -1.27 5.62 14.66
N ALA A 43 -1.63 6.61 13.85
CA ALA A 43 -2.83 7.41 14.04
C ALA A 43 -3.51 7.63 12.69
N SER A 44 -4.83 7.73 12.69
CA SER A 44 -5.60 8.08 11.51
C SER A 44 -6.76 9.02 11.84
N VAL A 45 -7.14 9.79 10.83
CA VAL A 45 -8.38 10.55 10.79
C VAL A 45 -9.11 10.24 9.50
N ARG A 46 -10.41 9.98 9.59
CA ARG A 46 -11.29 9.75 8.44
C ARG A 46 -12.59 10.49 8.64
N GLY A 47 -13.10 11.15 7.61
CA GLY A 47 -14.37 11.83 7.71
C GLY A 47 -14.81 12.47 6.41
N GLN A 48 -15.97 13.13 6.45
CA GLN A 48 -16.53 13.79 5.29
C GLN A 48 -15.72 15.04 4.92
N VAL A 49 -15.33 15.13 3.65
CA VAL A 49 -14.65 16.27 3.06
C VAL A 49 -15.37 16.63 1.76
N GLY A 50 -16.14 17.72 1.76
CA GLY A 50 -16.99 18.07 0.62
C GLY A 50 -17.99 16.96 0.27
N PRO A 51 -18.07 16.52 -1.00
CA PRO A 51 -18.99 15.46 -1.43
C PRO A 51 -18.48 14.04 -1.14
N GLY A 52 -17.25 13.88 -0.68
CA GLY A 52 -16.61 12.57 -0.47
C GLY A 52 -16.11 12.36 0.95
N ILE A 53 -15.29 11.35 1.10
CA ILE A 53 -14.65 10.95 2.35
C ILE A 53 -13.14 11.08 2.17
N GLY A 54 -12.50 11.89 3.02
CA GLY A 54 -11.06 11.99 3.14
C GLY A 54 -10.53 11.13 4.28
N ASN A 55 -9.33 10.63 4.13
CA ASN A 55 -8.57 9.98 5.19
C ASN A 55 -7.10 10.40 5.17
N MET A 56 -6.52 10.47 6.36
CA MET A 56 -5.08 10.69 6.55
C MET A 56 -4.58 9.72 7.61
N GLU A 57 -3.42 9.15 7.37
CA GLU A 57 -2.80 8.20 8.29
C GLU A 57 -1.30 8.46 8.40
N VAL A 58 -0.76 8.22 9.57
CA VAL A 58 0.67 8.19 9.83
C VAL A 58 0.97 7.00 10.73
N ALA A 59 2.06 6.28 10.42
CA ALA A 59 2.49 5.18 11.26
C ALA A 59 4.02 5.08 11.29
N TRP A 60 4.55 4.87 12.49
CA TRP A 60 5.95 4.57 12.72
C TRP A 60 6.12 3.06 12.87
N TYR A 61 6.95 2.47 12.00
CA TYR A 61 7.36 1.08 11.98
C TYR A 61 8.74 0.97 12.62
N ASP A 62 8.79 0.52 13.86
CA ASP A 62 10.01 0.30 14.65
C ASP A 62 10.51 -1.13 14.41
N SER A 63 11.48 -1.30 13.52
CA SER A 63 12.16 -2.56 13.25
C SER A 63 13.08 -2.88 14.42
N THR A 64 12.65 -3.76 15.33
CA THR A 64 13.28 -3.92 16.65
C THR A 64 14.71 -4.46 16.57
N GLU A 65 15.04 -5.21 15.51
CA GLU A 65 16.37 -5.79 15.27
C GLU A 65 17.29 -4.88 14.46
N SER A 66 16.78 -3.72 13.96
CA SER A 66 17.56 -2.72 13.21
C SER A 66 17.23 -1.28 13.61
N ARG A 67 16.92 -1.02 14.89
CA ARG A 67 16.55 0.31 15.40
C ARG A 67 17.53 1.42 15.07
N GLY A 68 18.80 1.10 15.06
CA GLY A 68 19.84 2.08 14.74
C GLY A 68 20.28 2.07 13.27
N GLY A 69 19.62 1.31 12.41
CA GLY A 69 20.01 1.19 11.00
C GLY A 69 21.39 0.53 10.82
N THR A 70 21.80 -0.35 11.75
CA THR A 70 23.14 -0.96 11.76
C THR A 70 23.14 -2.42 11.36
N ASN A 71 21.97 -3.04 11.23
CA ASN A 71 21.85 -4.43 10.81
C ASN A 71 21.59 -4.51 9.29
N ALA A 72 22.59 -4.98 8.53
CA ALA A 72 22.50 -5.11 7.07
C ALA A 72 21.54 -6.21 6.61
N GLN A 73 21.12 -7.10 7.50
CA GLN A 73 20.27 -8.24 7.16
C GLN A 73 18.79 -8.00 7.48
N VAL A 74 18.41 -6.81 7.95
CA VAL A 74 17.05 -6.50 8.38
C VAL A 74 16.62 -5.14 7.85
N ASP A 75 15.39 -5.05 7.34
CA ASP A 75 14.81 -3.77 6.91
C ASP A 75 14.81 -2.75 8.05
N HIS A 76 15.11 -1.51 7.72
CA HIS A 76 15.18 -0.40 8.68
C HIS A 76 13.81 -0.01 9.19
N SER A 77 13.82 0.73 10.30
CA SER A 77 12.62 1.42 10.76
C SER A 77 12.18 2.47 9.74
N GLU A 78 10.88 2.68 9.62
CA GLU A 78 10.30 3.61 8.64
C GLU A 78 9.09 4.35 9.20
N ILE A 79 8.80 5.50 8.61
CA ILE A 79 7.53 6.22 8.83
C ILE A 79 6.74 6.14 7.54
N ARG A 80 5.46 5.82 7.67
CA ARG A 80 4.53 5.75 6.56
C ARG A 80 3.46 6.81 6.69
N TYR A 81 3.18 7.47 5.58
CA TYR A 81 2.15 8.50 5.47
C TYR A 81 1.16 8.10 4.38
N LEU A 82 -0.11 8.34 4.61
CA LEU A 82 -1.16 8.13 3.63
C LEU A 82 -2.14 9.29 3.65
N VAL A 83 -2.52 9.75 2.48
CA VAL A 83 -3.65 10.65 2.27
C VAL A 83 -4.53 10.04 1.19
N GLY A 84 -5.81 9.93 1.46
CA GLY A 84 -6.78 9.35 0.53
C GLY A 84 -8.05 10.17 0.43
N TYR A 85 -8.71 10.03 -0.71
CA TYR A 85 -10.02 10.64 -0.96
C TYR A 85 -10.87 9.72 -1.82
N ALA A 86 -12.09 9.48 -1.37
CA ALA A 86 -13.08 8.65 -2.05
C ALA A 86 -14.37 9.43 -2.25
N GLN A 87 -14.93 9.37 -3.47
CA GLN A 87 -16.24 9.95 -3.75
C GLN A 87 -16.98 9.21 -4.86
N GLU A 88 -18.29 9.37 -4.88
CA GLU A 88 -19.11 9.07 -6.04
C GLU A 88 -18.96 10.19 -7.07
N LEU A 89 -18.49 9.85 -8.30
CA LEU A 89 -18.27 10.84 -9.36
C LEU A 89 -19.57 11.15 -10.11
N TRP A 90 -20.37 10.10 -10.34
CA TRP A 90 -21.72 10.15 -10.91
C TRP A 90 -22.48 8.90 -10.45
N THR A 91 -23.74 8.77 -10.77
CA THR A 91 -24.62 7.68 -10.29
C THR A 91 -23.99 6.30 -10.45
N ASP A 92 -23.95 5.54 -9.34
CA ASP A 92 -23.41 4.18 -9.25
C ASP A 92 -21.91 4.08 -9.62
N SER A 93 -21.16 5.20 -9.56
CA SER A 93 -19.70 5.21 -9.74
C SER A 93 -18.98 5.52 -8.42
N ASN A 94 -17.89 4.86 -8.14
CA ASN A 94 -17.06 5.17 -6.98
C ASN A 94 -15.60 5.26 -7.41
N CYS A 95 -14.92 6.30 -6.96
CA CYS A 95 -13.49 6.49 -7.22
C CYS A 95 -12.79 6.82 -5.92
N GLU A 96 -11.73 6.08 -5.62
CA GLU A 96 -10.82 6.35 -4.51
C GLU A 96 -9.41 6.54 -5.07
N VAL A 97 -8.74 7.59 -4.62
CA VAL A 97 -7.32 7.84 -4.92
C VAL A 97 -6.60 8.01 -3.59
N GLN A 98 -5.45 7.35 -3.47
CA GLN A 98 -4.58 7.49 -2.31
C GLN A 98 -3.15 7.81 -2.75
N TYR A 99 -2.49 8.64 -1.97
CA TYR A 99 -1.07 8.90 -2.07
C TYR A 99 -0.40 8.42 -0.79
N TYR A 100 0.59 7.57 -0.97
CA TYR A 100 1.27 6.86 0.10
C TYR A 100 2.77 7.08 -0.01
N ILE A 101 3.42 7.34 1.13
CA ILE A 101 4.86 7.56 1.23
C ILE A 101 5.42 6.62 2.29
N GLU A 102 6.48 5.91 1.96
CA GLU A 102 7.34 5.17 2.89
C GLU A 102 8.65 5.94 3.04
N GLN A 103 8.94 6.44 4.23
CA GLN A 103 10.19 7.11 4.55
C GLN A 103 11.10 6.18 5.35
N MET A 104 12.21 5.76 4.79
CA MET A 104 13.24 4.98 5.49
C MET A 104 13.96 5.86 6.50
N LEU A 105 14.01 5.43 7.76
CA LEU A 105 14.81 6.10 8.79
C LEU A 105 16.27 5.64 8.72
N ASP A 106 17.18 6.50 9.21
CA ASP A 106 18.63 6.24 9.18
C ASP A 106 19.22 5.93 7.79
N TYR A 107 18.65 6.55 6.74
CA TYR A 107 19.02 6.30 5.33
C TYR A 107 20.52 6.37 5.06
N GLY A 108 21.22 7.36 5.66
CA GLY A 108 22.67 7.46 5.52
C GLY A 108 23.46 6.27 6.10
N LYS A 109 22.89 5.57 7.10
CA LYS A 109 23.47 4.32 7.62
C LYS A 109 23.14 3.15 6.70
N TYR A 110 21.90 3.10 6.16
CA TYR A 110 21.51 2.12 5.16
C TYR A 110 22.52 2.07 4.01
N LEU A 111 22.84 3.20 3.40
CA LEU A 111 23.78 3.27 2.30
C LEU A 111 25.19 2.76 2.66
N LYS A 112 25.64 3.00 3.90
CA LYS A 112 26.98 2.57 4.38
C LYS A 112 27.04 1.09 4.74
N VAL A 113 25.99 0.57 5.38
CA VAL A 113 25.96 -0.78 5.93
C VAL A 113 25.57 -1.81 4.86
N HIS A 114 24.57 -1.52 4.06
CA HIS A 114 24.12 -2.41 2.99
C HIS A 114 24.97 -2.28 1.72
N ASN A 115 25.53 -1.10 1.45
CA ASN A 115 26.27 -0.79 0.22
C ASN A 115 25.60 -1.41 -1.04
N PRO A 116 24.30 -1.24 -1.25
CA PRO A 116 23.57 -1.98 -2.26
C PRO A 116 23.96 -1.50 -3.67
N LYS A 117 23.98 -2.42 -4.61
CA LYS A 117 24.20 -2.10 -6.03
C LYS A 117 23.06 -1.20 -6.58
N TYR A 118 21.84 -1.42 -6.08
CA TYR A 118 20.64 -0.66 -6.40
C TYR A 118 20.02 -0.18 -5.08
N PRO A 119 20.35 1.04 -4.62
CA PRO A 119 19.82 1.55 -3.37
C PRO A 119 18.32 1.82 -3.51
N LYS A 120 17.56 1.50 -2.46
CA LYS A 120 16.18 1.96 -2.32
C LYS A 120 16.20 3.47 -2.08
N ASP A 121 15.17 4.18 -2.50
CA ASP A 121 15.01 5.61 -2.17
C ASP A 121 14.71 5.80 -0.67
N GLU A 122 15.14 6.94 -0.13
CA GLU A 122 14.77 7.35 1.23
C GLU A 122 13.26 7.54 1.36
N PHE A 123 12.64 8.11 0.32
CA PHE A 123 11.20 8.32 0.21
C PHE A 123 10.67 7.53 -0.98
N ARG A 124 9.96 6.47 -0.71
CA ARG A 124 9.23 5.72 -1.72
C ARG A 124 7.81 6.26 -1.84
N HIS A 125 7.44 6.69 -3.01
CA HIS A 125 6.14 7.27 -3.33
C HIS A 125 5.29 6.26 -4.08
N VAL A 126 4.02 6.13 -3.68
CA VAL A 126 3.04 5.26 -4.35
C VAL A 126 1.72 6.00 -4.49
N ILE A 127 1.14 5.94 -5.67
CA ILE A 127 -0.22 6.40 -5.95
C ILE A 127 -1.08 5.17 -6.20
N THR A 128 -2.22 5.08 -5.53
CA THR A 128 -3.19 4.03 -5.79
C THR A 128 -4.51 4.63 -6.25
N MET A 129 -5.19 3.95 -7.15
CA MET A 129 -6.52 4.32 -7.63
C MET A 129 -7.40 3.09 -7.64
N GLN A 130 -8.60 3.23 -7.10
CA GLN A 130 -9.66 2.24 -7.20
C GLN A 130 -10.88 2.90 -7.84
N PHE A 131 -11.39 2.30 -8.89
CA PHE A 131 -12.59 2.77 -9.57
C PHE A 131 -13.57 1.63 -9.76
N THR A 132 -14.85 1.90 -9.47
CA THR A 132 -15.94 0.95 -9.71
C THR A 132 -17.12 1.69 -10.34
N GLN A 133 -17.67 1.12 -11.42
CA GLN A 133 -18.90 1.59 -12.06
C GLN A 133 -19.90 0.44 -12.13
N GLN A 134 -21.09 0.66 -11.61
CA GLN A 134 -22.20 -0.27 -11.77
C GLN A 134 -23.14 0.24 -12.89
N LEU A 135 -23.54 -0.66 -13.77
CA LEU A 135 -24.37 -0.41 -14.94
C LEU A 135 -25.50 -1.44 -15.00
N MET A 136 -26.46 -1.25 -15.89
CA MET A 136 -27.56 -2.19 -16.16
C MET A 136 -28.32 -2.58 -14.87
N ASN A 137 -28.75 -1.58 -14.10
CA ASN A 137 -29.39 -1.79 -12.79
C ASN A 137 -28.51 -2.65 -11.85
N GLN A 138 -27.20 -2.35 -11.81
CA GLN A 138 -26.18 -3.01 -11.00
C GLN A 138 -25.89 -4.49 -11.38
N ASN A 139 -26.37 -4.92 -12.56
CA ASN A 139 -26.06 -6.25 -13.07
C ASN A 139 -24.69 -6.32 -13.74
N LEU A 140 -24.14 -5.21 -14.21
CA LEU A 140 -22.79 -5.14 -14.78
C LEU A 140 -21.92 -4.25 -13.90
N THR A 141 -20.82 -4.78 -13.40
CA THR A 141 -19.81 -4.06 -12.62
C THR A 141 -18.51 -4.01 -13.40
N LEU A 142 -18.03 -2.80 -13.64
CA LEU A 142 -16.69 -2.52 -14.14
C LEU A 142 -15.82 -2.10 -12.95
N SER A 143 -14.63 -2.67 -12.83
CA SER A 143 -13.67 -2.33 -11.79
C SER A 143 -12.29 -2.06 -12.39
N PHE A 144 -11.55 -1.18 -11.74
CA PHE A 144 -10.17 -0.89 -12.07
C PHE A 144 -9.41 -0.58 -10.77
N ASP A 145 -8.38 -1.37 -10.48
CA ASP A 145 -7.43 -1.09 -9.43
C ASP A 145 -6.09 -0.76 -10.08
N GLY A 146 -5.46 0.34 -9.66
CA GLY A 146 -4.17 0.78 -10.17
C GLY A 146 -3.22 1.12 -9.04
N TYR A 147 -1.95 0.71 -9.19
CA TYR A 147 -0.83 1.10 -8.36
C TYR A 147 0.25 1.66 -9.26
N TYR A 148 0.82 2.79 -8.89
CA TYR A 148 1.94 3.38 -9.59
C TYR A 148 2.95 3.93 -8.59
N SER A 149 4.20 3.48 -8.69
CA SER A 149 5.32 4.01 -7.92
C SER A 149 6.22 4.84 -8.81
N PRO A 150 6.19 6.18 -8.69
CA PRO A 150 7.13 7.02 -9.43
C PRO A 150 8.58 6.84 -8.98
N SER A 151 8.82 6.41 -7.73
CA SER A 151 10.17 6.13 -7.22
C SER A 151 10.75 4.85 -7.80
N ASP A 152 9.92 3.81 -7.95
CA ASP A 152 10.34 2.51 -8.48
C ASP A 152 10.22 2.42 -10.01
N GLU A 153 9.57 3.42 -10.64
CA GLU A 153 9.21 3.41 -12.07
C GLU A 153 8.44 2.14 -12.46
N ASP A 154 7.54 1.69 -11.59
CA ASP A 154 6.73 0.50 -11.78
C ASP A 154 5.24 0.75 -11.53
N ALA A 155 4.40 -0.12 -12.11
CA ALA A 155 2.97 -0.07 -11.97
C ALA A 155 2.34 -1.48 -11.99
N TYR A 156 1.17 -1.59 -11.35
CA TYR A 156 0.30 -2.74 -11.42
C TYR A 156 -1.13 -2.29 -11.70
N LEU A 157 -1.71 -2.80 -12.78
CA LEU A 157 -3.06 -2.46 -13.20
C LEU A 157 -3.92 -3.72 -13.21
N ARG A 158 -5.13 -3.60 -12.69
CA ARG A 158 -6.08 -4.71 -12.57
C ARG A 158 -7.48 -4.30 -13.04
N PRO A 159 -7.73 -4.26 -14.35
CA PRO A 159 -9.07 -4.10 -14.88
C PRO A 159 -9.90 -5.37 -14.66
N GLY A 160 -11.18 -5.18 -14.38
CA GLY A 160 -12.13 -6.27 -14.18
C GLY A 160 -13.53 -5.93 -14.67
N VAL A 161 -14.26 -6.95 -15.08
CA VAL A 161 -15.68 -6.85 -15.42
C VAL A 161 -16.42 -8.06 -14.84
N GLN A 162 -17.57 -7.81 -14.24
CA GLN A 162 -18.46 -8.83 -13.71
C GLN A 162 -19.88 -8.58 -14.21
N TYR A 163 -20.54 -9.64 -14.67
CA TYR A 163 -21.93 -9.57 -15.13
C TYR A 163 -22.79 -10.61 -14.39
N LYS A 164 -23.81 -10.12 -13.71
CA LYS A 164 -24.81 -10.95 -13.04
C LYS A 164 -25.85 -11.42 -14.06
N VAL A 165 -25.72 -12.66 -14.51
CA VAL A 165 -26.62 -13.29 -15.48
C VAL A 165 -27.96 -13.62 -14.84
N SER A 166 -27.94 -14.03 -13.56
CA SER A 166 -29.12 -14.32 -12.74
C SER A 166 -28.78 -14.17 -11.26
N ASP A 167 -29.75 -14.31 -10.36
CA ASP A 167 -29.51 -14.28 -8.91
C ASP A 167 -28.56 -15.39 -8.40
N ARG A 168 -28.32 -16.41 -9.20
CA ARG A 168 -27.48 -17.56 -8.86
C ARG A 168 -26.19 -17.64 -9.67
N MET A 169 -26.02 -16.79 -10.67
CA MET A 169 -24.89 -16.89 -11.60
C MET A 169 -24.32 -15.53 -11.91
N THR A 170 -23.04 -15.35 -11.64
CA THR A 170 -22.24 -14.20 -12.04
C THR A 170 -21.06 -14.70 -12.88
N VAL A 171 -20.80 -14.04 -13.98
CA VAL A 171 -19.63 -14.31 -14.86
C VAL A 171 -18.73 -13.09 -14.82
N GLY A 172 -17.43 -13.29 -14.75
CA GLY A 172 -16.47 -12.19 -14.73
C GLY A 172 -15.17 -12.56 -15.40
N CYS A 173 -14.46 -11.53 -15.85
CA CYS A 173 -13.09 -11.65 -16.30
C CYS A 173 -12.29 -10.41 -15.85
N GLY A 174 -10.98 -10.52 -15.85
CA GLY A 174 -10.06 -9.46 -15.50
C GLY A 174 -8.65 -9.80 -15.93
N ALA A 175 -7.76 -8.83 -15.80
CA ALA A 175 -6.35 -9.02 -16.11
C ALA A 175 -5.48 -8.47 -14.96
N ASN A 176 -4.28 -9.01 -14.82
CA ASN A 176 -3.22 -8.47 -14.00
C ASN A 176 -2.12 -8.01 -14.96
N ILE A 177 -1.82 -6.72 -14.97
CA ILE A 177 -0.85 -6.12 -15.89
C ILE A 177 0.25 -5.49 -15.04
N PHE A 178 1.47 -6.01 -15.16
CA PHE A 178 2.65 -5.52 -14.45
C PHE A 178 3.52 -4.73 -15.42
N ILE A 179 3.90 -3.53 -15.03
CA ILE A 179 4.74 -2.64 -15.82
C ILE A 179 5.90 -2.20 -14.91
N GLY A 180 7.12 -2.26 -15.41
CA GLY A 180 8.29 -1.81 -14.66
C GLY A 180 9.52 -1.73 -15.55
N VAL A 181 10.37 -0.76 -15.25
CA VAL A 181 11.66 -0.54 -15.93
C VAL A 181 12.75 -1.40 -15.30
N HIS A 182 12.63 -1.70 -14.02
CA HIS A 182 13.64 -2.37 -13.23
C HIS A 182 13.12 -3.65 -12.60
N GLU A 183 13.76 -4.78 -12.87
CA GLU A 183 13.37 -6.11 -12.33
C GLU A 183 13.50 -6.24 -10.81
N GLN A 184 14.30 -5.36 -10.16
CA GLN A 184 14.47 -5.34 -8.71
C GLN A 184 13.38 -4.59 -7.95
N THR A 185 12.44 -3.92 -8.64
CA THR A 185 11.34 -3.19 -8.01
C THR A 185 10.16 -4.12 -7.69
N PHE A 186 9.23 -3.63 -6.84
CA PHE A 186 8.18 -4.47 -6.30
C PHE A 186 7.28 -5.09 -7.38
N PHE A 187 6.87 -4.33 -8.38
CA PHE A 187 6.08 -4.84 -9.50
C PHE A 187 6.91 -5.17 -10.74
N GLY A 188 8.07 -4.53 -10.92
CA GLY A 188 8.95 -4.77 -12.05
C GLY A 188 9.42 -6.22 -12.18
N GLN A 189 9.58 -6.93 -11.04
CA GLN A 189 9.93 -8.36 -11.05
C GLN A 189 8.87 -9.26 -11.71
N PHE A 190 7.65 -8.78 -11.89
CA PHE A 190 6.54 -9.55 -12.46
C PHE A 190 6.20 -9.18 -13.91
N THR A 191 6.96 -8.30 -14.57
CA THR A 191 6.65 -7.82 -15.94
C THR A 191 6.49 -8.97 -16.96
N ASN A 192 7.17 -10.08 -16.76
CA ASN A 192 7.05 -11.27 -17.60
C ASN A 192 5.83 -12.15 -17.27
N ASN A 193 4.98 -11.76 -16.30
CA ASN A 193 3.81 -12.51 -15.85
C ASN A 193 2.47 -11.79 -16.13
N SER A 194 2.47 -10.82 -17.05
CA SER A 194 1.26 -10.04 -17.45
C SER A 194 0.46 -10.74 -18.52
#